data_02c69f545e30e98663ccf886afef77e6
#
_entry.id   02c69f545e30e98663ccf886afef77e6
#
_cell.length_a   1.000
_cell.length_b   1.000
_cell.length_c   1.000
_cell.angle_alpha   90.00
_cell.angle_beta   90.00
_cell.angle_gamma   90.00
#
_symmetry.space_group_name_H-M   'P 1'
#
loop_
_entity.id
_entity.type
_entity.pdbx_description
1 polymer ?
#
loop_
_entity_poly.entity_id
_entity_poly.type
_entity_poly.pdbx_seq_one_letter_code
_entity_poly.pdbx_strand_id
1 'polypeptide(L)'
;WEKRKLGETNSYFTDGNYGESYPKESELSDKENGVPFLRGSNLRNGELIEDNANYITKEKHAELTSGHLVEDDIVLAVRGSLGALGYVKEENIDWNINSQLAVIRTDKSELSGKFLAQFLLSWRGQKELLSRNTGTALKQLPIKQLKDVPVPIVNLDEQKEISALFTSIDNLIAAT
;
A
#
# COMPACT_ATOMS: atom_id res chain seq x y z
N TRP A 1 8.66 -12.20 20.55
CA TRP A 1 7.71 -11.62 19.61
C TRP A 1 6.31 -12.24 19.81
N GLU A 2 5.31 -11.55 19.41
CA GLU A 2 3.94 -12.07 19.45
C GLU A 2 3.30 -11.99 18.06
N LYS A 3 2.26 -12.80 17.88
CA LYS A 3 1.50 -12.83 16.65
C LYS A 3 0.18 -12.11 16.91
N ARG A 4 -0.08 -11.03 16.16
CA ARG A 4 -1.32 -10.26 16.32
C ARG A 4 -2.00 -10.09 14.96
N LYS A 5 -3.31 -9.99 14.99
CA LYS A 5 -4.05 -9.65 13.76
C LYS A 5 -3.78 -8.19 13.41
N LEU A 6 -3.66 -7.92 12.13
CA LEU A 6 -3.37 -6.58 11.64
C LEU A 6 -4.40 -5.55 12.15
N GLY A 7 -5.68 -5.93 12.24
CA GLY A 7 -6.73 -5.07 12.78
C GLY A 7 -6.61 -4.74 14.27
N GLU A 8 -5.74 -5.46 14.99
CA GLU A 8 -5.50 -5.23 16.41
C GLU A 8 -4.29 -4.32 16.67
N THR A 9 -3.65 -3.82 15.63
CA THR A 9 -2.41 -3.03 15.73
C THR A 9 -2.64 -1.52 15.72
N ASN A 10 -3.87 -1.07 15.95
CA ASN A 10 -4.25 0.34 15.88
C ASN A 10 -3.89 1.02 14.54
N SER A 11 -3.75 0.22 13.48
CA SER A 11 -3.49 0.72 12.13
C SER A 11 -4.78 1.28 11.52
N TYR A 12 -4.62 2.28 10.65
CA TYR A 12 -5.70 2.87 9.89
C TYR A 12 -5.74 2.24 8.50
N PHE A 13 -6.96 1.94 8.03
CA PHE A 13 -7.20 1.32 6.73
C PHE A 13 -8.18 2.16 5.94
N THR A 14 -7.91 2.37 4.66
CA THR A 14 -8.86 3.08 3.80
C THR A 14 -8.79 2.54 2.38
N ASP A 15 -9.95 2.43 1.74
CA ASP A 15 -10.04 2.11 0.32
C ASP A 15 -9.70 3.33 -0.52
N GLY A 16 -9.32 3.08 -1.77
CA GLY A 16 -9.17 4.12 -2.77
C GLY A 16 -10.50 4.70 -3.22
N ASN A 17 -10.43 5.73 -4.01
CA ASN A 17 -11.59 6.48 -4.46
C ASN A 17 -12.44 5.71 -5.47
N TYR A 18 -13.75 5.72 -5.29
CA TYR A 18 -14.71 5.04 -6.15
C TYR A 18 -16.03 5.79 -6.20
N GLY A 19 -16.93 5.35 -7.10
CA GLY A 19 -18.26 5.94 -7.22
C GLY A 19 -18.22 7.39 -7.67
N GLU A 20 -18.99 8.24 -7.02
CA GLU A 20 -19.08 9.66 -7.36
C GLU A 20 -17.79 10.43 -7.13
N SER A 21 -16.93 9.96 -6.22
CA SER A 21 -15.64 10.57 -5.96
C SER A 21 -14.59 10.22 -7.00
N TYR A 22 -14.84 9.20 -7.83
CA TYR A 22 -13.89 8.79 -8.86
C TYR A 22 -13.71 9.91 -9.89
N PRO A 23 -12.47 10.21 -10.32
CA PRO A 23 -12.23 11.31 -11.26
C PRO A 23 -12.93 11.11 -12.59
N LYS A 24 -13.56 12.18 -13.08
CA LYS A 24 -14.17 12.24 -14.41
C LYS A 24 -13.08 12.52 -15.43
N GLU A 25 -13.39 12.31 -16.72
CA GLU A 25 -12.45 12.57 -17.81
C GLU A 25 -11.91 14.01 -17.77
N SER A 26 -12.77 14.98 -17.47
CA SER A 26 -12.36 16.39 -17.35
C SER A 26 -11.45 16.68 -16.17
N GLU A 27 -11.34 15.75 -15.23
CA GLU A 27 -10.52 15.87 -14.04
C GLU A 27 -9.19 15.13 -14.14
N LEU A 28 -8.92 14.55 -15.32
CA LEU A 28 -7.64 13.92 -15.62
C LEU A 28 -6.63 14.98 -16.06
N SER A 29 -5.37 14.70 -15.91
CA SER A 29 -4.29 15.64 -16.21
C SER A 29 -3.09 14.91 -16.80
N ASP A 30 -2.10 15.71 -17.21
CA ASP A 30 -0.80 15.19 -17.61
C ASP A 30 0.15 15.17 -16.41
N LYS A 31 1.34 14.63 -16.63
CA LYS A 31 2.37 14.50 -15.59
C LYS A 31 2.82 15.83 -15.03
N GLU A 32 2.95 16.84 -15.87
CA GLU A 32 3.50 18.14 -15.47
C GLU A 32 2.56 18.94 -14.57
N ASN A 33 1.26 18.81 -14.81
CA ASN A 33 0.24 19.61 -14.15
C ASN A 33 -0.60 18.85 -13.16
N GLY A 34 -0.40 17.55 -13.02
CA GLY A 34 -1.26 16.68 -12.22
C GLY A 34 -0.56 15.99 -11.08
N VAL A 35 -1.36 15.19 -10.39
CA VAL A 35 -0.92 14.34 -9.27
C VAL A 35 -1.08 12.89 -9.70
N PRO A 36 -0.08 12.03 -9.45
CA PRO A 36 -0.22 10.60 -9.76
C PRO A 36 -1.44 9.99 -9.07
N PHE A 37 -2.24 9.28 -9.86
CA PHE A 37 -3.41 8.56 -9.40
C PHE A 37 -3.20 7.08 -9.73
N LEU A 38 -2.70 6.34 -8.74
CA LEU A 38 -2.12 5.02 -8.93
C LEU A 38 -3.19 3.93 -9.09
N ARG A 39 -2.82 2.91 -9.83
CA ARG A 39 -3.59 1.68 -10.04
C ARG A 39 -2.69 0.48 -9.77
N GLY A 40 -3.23 -0.73 -9.81
CA GLY A 40 -2.49 -1.95 -9.47
C GLY A 40 -1.18 -2.13 -10.22
N SER A 41 -1.11 -1.76 -11.50
CA SER A 41 0.11 -1.89 -12.31
C SER A 41 1.24 -0.96 -11.85
N ASN A 42 0.97 0.00 -11.00
CA ASN A 42 1.98 0.90 -10.45
C ASN A 42 2.67 0.34 -9.20
N LEU A 43 2.26 -0.84 -8.74
CA LEU A 43 2.87 -1.51 -7.59
C LEU A 43 3.79 -2.60 -8.09
N ARG A 44 5.11 -2.40 -7.96
CA ARG A 44 6.10 -3.37 -8.44
C ARG A 44 7.26 -3.47 -7.47
N ASN A 45 7.62 -4.71 -7.10
CA ASN A 45 8.77 -4.99 -6.24
C ASN A 45 8.78 -4.20 -4.92
N GLY A 46 7.60 -4.01 -4.34
CA GLY A 46 7.48 -3.27 -3.10
C GLY A 46 7.56 -1.76 -3.23
N GLU A 47 7.51 -1.24 -4.46
CA GLU A 47 7.63 0.19 -4.72
C GLU A 47 6.46 0.73 -5.51
N LEU A 48 6.23 2.03 -5.40
CA LEU A 48 5.28 2.78 -6.22
C LEU A 48 6.01 3.29 -7.45
N ILE A 49 5.59 2.83 -8.62
CA ILE A 49 6.24 3.15 -9.89
C ILE A 49 5.34 4.07 -10.70
N GLU A 50 5.87 5.21 -11.09
CA GLU A 50 5.12 6.23 -11.84
C GLU A 50 4.91 5.89 -13.31
N ASP A 51 5.61 4.89 -13.83
CA ASP A 51 5.52 4.48 -15.23
C ASP A 51 4.06 4.19 -15.64
N ASN A 52 3.61 4.88 -16.71
CA ASN A 52 2.24 4.75 -17.21
C ASN A 52 1.17 5.07 -16.16
N ALA A 53 1.50 5.89 -15.16
CA ALA A 53 0.53 6.32 -14.17
C ALA A 53 -0.50 7.24 -14.81
N ASN A 54 -1.72 7.18 -14.29
CA ASN A 54 -2.71 8.20 -14.57
C ASN A 54 -2.44 9.40 -13.67
N TYR A 55 -2.89 10.58 -14.11
CA TYR A 55 -2.75 11.81 -13.33
C TYR A 55 -4.10 12.49 -13.22
N ILE A 56 -4.37 13.09 -12.09
CA ILE A 56 -5.58 13.88 -11.86
C ILE A 56 -5.20 15.34 -11.60
N THR A 57 -6.13 16.24 -11.86
CA THR A 57 -5.90 17.67 -11.60
C THR A 57 -5.62 17.90 -10.11
N LYS A 58 -4.86 18.93 -9.81
CA LYS A 58 -4.58 19.34 -8.43
C LYS A 58 -5.86 19.72 -7.71
N GLU A 59 -6.81 20.31 -8.40
CA GLU A 59 -8.12 20.68 -7.87
C GLU A 59 -8.90 19.43 -7.45
N LYS A 60 -8.93 18.40 -8.32
CA LYS A 60 -9.60 17.14 -7.99
C LYS A 60 -8.93 16.44 -6.82
N HIS A 61 -7.60 16.40 -6.82
CA HIS A 61 -6.83 15.79 -5.73
C HIS A 61 -7.14 16.46 -4.38
N ALA A 62 -7.20 17.80 -4.36
CA ALA A 62 -7.54 18.53 -3.15
C ALA A 62 -8.97 18.28 -2.69
N GLU A 63 -9.88 18.03 -3.61
CA GLU A 63 -11.30 17.73 -3.32
C GLU A 63 -11.50 16.35 -2.72
N LEU A 64 -10.65 15.38 -3.09
CA LEU A 64 -10.77 14.01 -2.61
C LEU A 64 -10.48 13.94 -1.10
N THR A 65 -11.36 13.26 -0.37
CA THR A 65 -11.24 13.13 1.10
C THR A 65 -10.43 11.94 1.55
N SER A 66 -10.05 11.04 0.62
CA SER A 66 -9.29 9.84 0.96
C SER A 66 -8.21 9.57 -0.08
N GLY A 67 -7.31 8.66 0.25
CA GLY A 67 -6.29 8.20 -0.69
C GLY A 67 -5.05 9.08 -0.76
N HIS A 68 -4.96 10.15 -0.01
CA HIS A 68 -3.75 10.99 0.07
C HIS A 68 -2.67 10.22 0.82
N LEU A 69 -1.57 9.93 0.15
CA LEU A 69 -0.51 9.10 0.72
C LEU A 69 0.41 9.93 1.63
N VAL A 70 0.80 9.33 2.74
CA VAL A 70 1.84 9.89 3.62
C VAL A 70 2.99 8.92 3.71
N GLU A 71 4.15 9.42 4.12
CA GLU A 71 5.34 8.58 4.26
C GLU A 71 5.09 7.41 5.21
N ASP A 72 5.66 6.26 4.87
CA ASP A 72 5.55 5.01 5.62
C ASP A 72 4.19 4.31 5.46
N ASP A 73 3.27 4.84 4.64
CA ASP A 73 2.06 4.12 4.26
C ASP A 73 2.40 2.90 3.41
N ILE A 74 1.52 1.91 3.42
CA ILE A 74 1.56 0.77 2.51
C ILE A 74 0.36 0.87 1.58
N VAL A 75 0.60 0.82 0.28
CA VAL A 75 -0.45 0.74 -0.73
C VAL A 75 -0.56 -0.70 -1.18
N LEU A 76 -1.75 -1.27 -1.09
CA LEU A 76 -1.99 -2.69 -1.36
C LEU A 76 -3.07 -2.86 -2.42
N ALA A 77 -2.82 -3.73 -3.39
CA ALA A 77 -3.84 -4.08 -4.37
C ALA A 77 -4.88 -4.99 -3.71
N VAL A 78 -6.13 -4.52 -3.65
CA VAL A 78 -7.24 -5.24 -3.04
C VAL A 78 -8.27 -5.72 -4.06
N ARG A 79 -8.10 -5.35 -5.32
CA ARG A 79 -8.89 -5.82 -6.47
C ARG A 79 -7.96 -6.01 -7.65
N GLY A 80 -8.14 -7.10 -8.36
CA GLY A 80 -7.29 -7.43 -9.51
C GLY A 80 -6.02 -8.16 -9.09
N SER A 81 -4.88 -7.52 -9.17
CA SER A 81 -3.57 -8.13 -8.89
C SER A 81 -3.29 -8.24 -7.38
N LEU A 82 -4.06 -9.08 -6.70
CA LEU A 82 -3.94 -9.23 -5.25
C LEU A 82 -2.52 -9.58 -4.83
N GLY A 83 -2.12 -9.04 -3.68
CA GLY A 83 -0.80 -9.28 -3.11
C GLY A 83 0.25 -8.27 -3.52
N ALA A 84 0.07 -7.58 -4.64
CA ALA A 84 0.97 -6.49 -5.02
C ALA A 84 0.87 -5.36 -4.01
N LEU A 85 2.01 -4.82 -3.62
CA LEU A 85 2.03 -3.70 -2.68
C LEU A 85 3.23 -2.79 -2.95
N GLY A 86 3.13 -1.57 -2.45
CA GLY A 86 4.20 -0.60 -2.52
C GLY A 86 4.31 0.19 -1.23
N TYR A 87 5.54 0.48 -0.84
CA TYR A 87 5.85 1.28 0.33
C TYR A 87 5.96 2.75 -0.08
N VAL A 88 5.31 3.64 0.67
CA VAL A 88 5.31 5.08 0.37
C VAL A 88 6.58 5.73 0.92
N LYS A 89 7.44 6.19 0.00
CA LYS A 89 8.66 6.93 0.32
C LYS A 89 8.36 8.42 0.27
N GLU A 90 9.34 9.24 0.68
CA GLU A 90 9.23 10.69 0.65
C GLU A 90 8.77 11.22 -0.72
N GLU A 91 9.32 10.69 -1.80
CA GLU A 91 9.00 11.10 -3.18
C GLU A 91 7.55 10.77 -3.60
N ASN A 92 6.86 9.90 -2.87
CA ASN A 92 5.49 9.49 -3.16
C ASN A 92 4.46 10.22 -2.28
N ILE A 93 4.90 11.08 -1.40
CA ILE A 93 4.00 11.79 -0.48
C ILE A 93 2.98 12.59 -1.30
N ASP A 94 1.72 12.50 -0.85
CA ASP A 94 0.57 13.18 -1.45
C ASP A 94 0.21 12.71 -2.87
N TRP A 95 0.69 11.54 -3.30
CA TRP A 95 0.08 10.86 -4.43
C TRP A 95 -1.28 10.30 -4.00
N ASN A 96 -2.08 9.84 -4.94
CA ASN A 96 -3.40 9.29 -4.62
C ASN A 96 -3.60 7.94 -5.31
N ILE A 97 -4.66 7.23 -4.93
CA ILE A 97 -4.91 5.86 -5.38
C ILE A 97 -6.34 5.68 -5.90
N ASN A 98 -6.50 4.76 -6.84
CA ASN A 98 -7.80 4.42 -7.40
C ASN A 98 -8.50 3.31 -6.59
N SER A 99 -9.66 2.88 -7.06
CA SER A 99 -10.51 1.90 -6.37
C SER A 99 -9.94 0.48 -6.32
N GLN A 100 -8.86 0.18 -7.04
CA GLN A 100 -8.19 -1.13 -6.97
C GLN A 100 -7.30 -1.26 -5.74
N LEU A 101 -6.98 -0.15 -5.10
CA LEU A 101 -5.96 -0.06 -4.08
C LEU A 101 -6.54 0.37 -2.73
N ALA A 102 -5.85 -0.02 -1.67
CA ALA A 102 -6.15 0.43 -0.30
C ALA A 102 -4.85 0.88 0.37
N VAL A 103 -5.00 1.68 1.41
CA VAL A 103 -3.87 2.15 2.22
C VAL A 103 -3.91 1.50 3.60
N ILE A 104 -2.75 1.05 4.06
CA ILE A 104 -2.54 0.67 5.45
C ILE A 104 -1.58 1.71 6.04
N ARG A 105 -2.04 2.39 7.08
CA ARG A 105 -1.25 3.40 7.81
C ARG A 105 -1.05 2.91 9.23
N THR A 106 0.16 2.51 9.55
CA THR A 106 0.44 1.90 10.85
C THR A 106 0.53 2.95 11.97
N ASP A 107 0.24 2.50 13.20
CA ASP A 107 0.52 3.27 14.40
C ASP A 107 2.02 3.20 14.67
N LYS A 108 2.72 4.32 14.52
CA LYS A 108 4.18 4.39 14.59
C LYS A 108 4.73 4.13 15.99
N SER A 109 3.86 4.12 17.01
CA SER A 109 4.28 3.77 18.36
C SER A 109 4.49 2.27 18.57
N GLU A 110 3.96 1.43 17.65
CA GLU A 110 4.10 -0.03 17.81
C GLU A 110 4.50 -0.77 16.52
N LEU A 111 4.27 -0.21 15.35
CA LEU A 111 4.50 -0.92 14.09
C LEU A 111 5.03 0.01 13.01
N SER A 112 6.22 -0.30 12.52
CA SER A 112 6.81 0.38 11.38
C SER A 112 6.13 -0.07 10.09
N GLY A 113 5.76 0.88 9.23
CA GLY A 113 5.22 0.56 7.91
C GLY A 113 6.23 -0.20 7.05
N LYS A 114 7.51 0.16 7.14
CA LYS A 114 8.57 -0.53 6.41
C LYS A 114 8.68 -2.01 6.80
N PHE A 115 8.66 -2.27 8.11
CA PHE A 115 8.70 -3.63 8.63
C PHE A 115 7.47 -4.43 8.15
N LEU A 116 6.30 -3.85 8.27
CA LEU A 116 5.06 -4.50 7.82
C LEU A 116 5.08 -4.77 6.31
N ALA A 117 5.54 -3.81 5.51
CA ALA A 117 5.64 -3.99 4.06
C ALA A 117 6.55 -5.18 3.71
N GLN A 118 7.69 -5.28 4.36
CA GLN A 118 8.63 -6.38 4.15
C GLN A 118 8.01 -7.72 4.54
N PHE A 119 7.29 -7.77 5.66
CA PHE A 119 6.58 -8.99 6.06
C PHE A 119 5.52 -9.37 5.03
N LEU A 120 4.70 -8.43 4.59
CA LEU A 120 3.63 -8.70 3.62
C LEU A 120 4.16 -9.11 2.25
N LEU A 121 5.37 -8.67 1.89
CA LEU A 121 6.05 -9.11 0.66
C LEU A 121 6.70 -10.48 0.80
N SER A 122 6.91 -10.96 2.02
CA SER A 122 7.51 -12.27 2.25
C SER A 122 6.57 -13.39 1.79
N TRP A 123 7.13 -14.59 1.63
CA TRP A 123 6.34 -15.77 1.26
C TRP A 123 5.16 -15.98 2.21
N ARG A 124 5.41 -15.85 3.53
CA ARG A 124 4.36 -16.03 4.52
C ARG A 124 3.30 -14.95 4.42
N GLY A 125 3.71 -13.70 4.28
CA GLY A 125 2.78 -12.57 4.13
C GLY A 125 1.93 -12.71 2.88
N GLN A 126 2.52 -13.07 1.76
CA GLN A 126 1.79 -13.30 0.51
C GLN A 126 0.78 -14.43 0.64
N LYS A 127 1.17 -15.52 1.29
CA LYS A 127 0.28 -16.66 1.53
C LYS A 127 -0.93 -16.21 2.37
N GLU A 128 -0.71 -15.44 3.41
CA GLU A 128 -1.79 -14.95 4.26
C GLU A 128 -2.73 -14.00 3.51
N LEU A 129 -2.19 -13.09 2.71
CA LEU A 129 -2.99 -12.17 1.91
C LEU A 129 -3.85 -12.91 0.88
N LEU A 130 -3.23 -13.79 0.11
CA LEU A 130 -3.90 -14.50 -0.99
C LEU A 130 -4.95 -15.50 -0.50
N SER A 131 -4.77 -16.06 0.68
CA SER A 131 -5.73 -17.02 1.26
C SER A 131 -7.03 -16.35 1.71
N ARG A 132 -7.06 -15.03 1.82
CA ARG A 132 -8.21 -14.28 2.31
C ARG A 132 -9.02 -13.59 1.20
N ASN A 133 -8.69 -13.88 -0.07
CA ASN A 133 -9.48 -13.30 -1.15
C ASN A 133 -10.91 -13.84 -1.12
N THR A 134 -11.85 -12.99 -1.50
CA THR A 134 -13.23 -13.36 -1.73
C THR A 134 -13.54 -13.16 -3.21
N GLY A 135 -14.49 -13.87 -3.72
CA GLY A 135 -14.85 -13.77 -5.13
C GLY A 135 -14.24 -14.89 -5.97
N THR A 136 -14.98 -15.28 -6.98
CA THR A 136 -14.63 -16.39 -7.87
C THR A 136 -14.10 -15.88 -9.22
N ALA A 137 -14.81 -14.94 -9.83
CA ALA A 137 -14.44 -14.37 -11.12
C ALA A 137 -13.52 -13.14 -10.94
N LEU A 138 -13.88 -12.24 -10.00
CA LEU A 138 -13.08 -11.08 -9.65
C LEU A 138 -12.58 -11.26 -8.23
N LYS A 139 -11.28 -11.45 -8.09
CA LYS A 139 -10.65 -11.60 -6.79
C LYS A 139 -10.63 -10.27 -6.06
N GLN A 140 -11.03 -10.29 -4.81
CA GLN A 140 -11.04 -9.11 -3.95
C GLN A 140 -10.51 -9.46 -2.56
N LEU A 141 -9.89 -8.48 -1.92
CA LEU A 141 -9.42 -8.58 -0.55
C LEU A 141 -10.07 -7.45 0.26
N PRO A 142 -11.27 -7.70 0.81
CA PRO A 142 -11.94 -6.67 1.62
C PRO A 142 -11.11 -6.30 2.84
N ILE A 143 -11.24 -5.04 3.28
CA ILE A 143 -10.53 -4.56 4.48
C ILE A 143 -10.80 -5.44 5.70
N LYS A 144 -12.03 -5.92 5.84
CA LYS A 144 -12.39 -6.84 6.93
C LYS A 144 -11.51 -8.08 6.95
N GLN A 145 -11.22 -8.66 5.78
CA GLN A 145 -10.36 -9.83 5.65
C GLN A 145 -8.89 -9.46 5.85
N LEU A 146 -8.49 -8.30 5.37
CA LEU A 146 -7.13 -7.79 5.56
C LEU A 146 -6.81 -7.62 7.04
N LYS A 147 -7.77 -7.16 7.83
CA LYS A 147 -7.61 -7.00 9.28
C LYS A 147 -7.37 -8.32 10.02
N ASP A 148 -7.75 -9.45 9.44
CA ASP A 148 -7.53 -10.76 10.03
C ASP A 148 -6.14 -11.33 9.77
N VAL A 149 -5.34 -10.71 8.91
CA VAL A 149 -4.00 -11.19 8.59
C VAL A 149 -3.12 -11.15 9.85
N PRO A 150 -2.55 -12.31 10.25
CA PRO A 150 -1.64 -12.34 11.39
C PRO A 150 -0.28 -11.78 11.00
N VAL A 151 0.26 -10.92 11.85
CA VAL A 151 1.58 -10.31 11.65
C VAL A 151 2.44 -10.53 12.89
N PRO A 152 3.75 -10.77 12.71
CA PRO A 152 4.67 -10.87 13.84
C PRO A 152 4.98 -9.47 14.35
N ILE A 153 4.84 -9.27 15.65
CA ILE A 153 5.15 -7.99 16.29
C ILE A 153 6.32 -8.19 17.23
N VAL A 154 7.39 -7.47 16.98
CA VAL A 154 8.54 -7.33 17.88
C VAL A 154 8.64 -5.87 18.30
N ASN A 155 9.54 -5.52 19.22
CA ASN A 155 9.66 -4.12 19.59
C ASN A 155 10.18 -3.27 18.42
N LEU A 156 9.98 -1.95 18.49
CA LEU A 156 10.32 -1.05 17.37
C LEU A 156 11.81 -1.07 16.99
N ASP A 157 12.70 -1.19 17.97
CA ASP A 157 14.13 -1.23 17.68
C ASP A 157 14.49 -2.46 16.87
N GLU A 158 13.93 -3.62 17.24
CA GLU A 158 14.11 -4.85 16.47
C GLU A 158 13.49 -4.74 15.07
N GLN A 159 12.31 -4.13 14.96
CA GLN A 159 11.69 -3.90 13.65
C GLN A 159 12.62 -3.09 12.73
N LYS A 160 13.22 -2.03 13.26
CA LYS A 160 14.13 -1.17 12.51
C LYS A 160 15.39 -1.93 12.08
N GLU A 161 15.95 -2.73 12.98
CA GLU A 161 17.14 -3.55 12.69
C GLU A 161 16.85 -4.59 11.62
N ILE A 162 15.71 -5.29 11.72
CA ILE A 162 15.29 -6.29 10.73
C ILE A 162 15.07 -5.62 9.39
N SER A 163 14.38 -4.48 9.38
CA SER A 163 14.12 -3.74 8.15
C SER A 163 15.40 -3.27 7.47
N ALA A 164 16.36 -2.78 8.24
CA ALA A 164 17.65 -2.34 7.72
C ALA A 164 18.43 -3.50 7.10
N LEU A 165 18.39 -4.68 7.74
CA LEU A 165 19.05 -5.87 7.22
C LEU A 165 18.47 -6.29 5.87
N PHE A 166 17.15 -6.40 5.78
CA PHE A 166 16.50 -6.78 4.52
C PHE A 166 16.73 -5.74 3.42
N THR A 167 16.72 -4.47 3.75
CA THR A 167 17.02 -3.40 2.80
C THR A 167 18.46 -3.54 2.26
N SER A 168 19.40 -3.84 3.13
CA SER A 168 20.80 -4.07 2.73
C SER A 168 20.94 -5.27 1.80
N ILE A 169 20.23 -6.36 2.10
CA ILE A 169 20.24 -7.57 1.26
C ILE A 169 19.63 -7.25 -0.12
N ASP A 170 18.50 -6.55 -0.16
CA ASP A 170 17.86 -6.16 -1.41
C ASP A 170 18.79 -5.30 -2.26
N ASN A 171 19.51 -4.35 -1.64
CA ASN A 171 20.46 -3.50 -2.34
C ASN A 171 21.63 -4.31 -2.91
N LEU A 172 22.13 -5.30 -2.17
CA LEU A 172 23.19 -6.19 -2.67
C LEU A 172 22.72 -7.01 -3.87
N ILE A 173 21.49 -7.53 -3.82
CA ILE A 173 20.91 -8.29 -4.94
C ILE A 173 20.78 -7.38 -6.15
N ALA A 174 20.28 -6.16 -5.97
CA ALA A 174 20.10 -5.20 -7.07
C ALA A 174 21.43 -4.77 -7.70
N ALA A 175 22.54 -4.79 -6.93
CA ALA A 175 23.87 -4.39 -7.41
C ALA A 175 24.56 -5.52 -8.22
N THR A 176 24.05 -6.74 -8.15
CA THR A 176 24.61 -7.86 -8.91
C THR A 176 23.81 -8.10 -10.20
#